data_d4b56535877fb79e9262c63906d65cce
#
_entry.id   d4b56535877fb79e9262c63906d65cce
#
_cell.length_a   1.000
_cell.length_b   1.000
_cell.length_c   1.000
_cell.angle_alpha   90.00
_cell.angle_beta   90.00
_cell.angle_gamma   90.00
#
_symmetry.space_group_name_H-M   'P 1'
#
loop_
_entity.id
_entity.type
_entity.pdbx_description
1 polymer ?
#
loop_
_entity_poly.entity_id
_entity_poly.type
_entity_poly.pdbx_seq_one_letter_code
_entity_poly.pdbx_strand_id
1 'polypeptide(L)'
;MRRLCLLLATVLAALTGVVALPATSALAASAPPSSTGQRWALKVNGVYVSAEVNDSGDQNGKLRARSTTVGSWETFSLHTDNISGVGYGTTVSLRNEENGLYVTSEVDTSGAQSGMLRARGTNSGSWERFYVVPQGGGQFALKSAANGLYVTAEFNYTGGDQGLLRARSSSVGSWERFTFVPVDGAGDTGMPPQSSVTASGRHDIASWNVCANNNPSAACKLQYVDGDTVGANVASGVNGYLNHRPEAIFFQEICEKAVKPLELELESRLGGGWDVRFAPTYYKVVATDGTSDTGLLAQKTCADSTSHKDRGSFGIALAVKDTNTWYRGYTLPSPDKKEQRPALCATVPETGTVYCNAHFSSGSYFVDGNQAGDDPDGISRRKQSDALKGIVDKLQERGYTPFLGGDLNTTHASVDVLSSLYASHQECGQPTPGSPHDGAPTDGNNKIDYLFGPTGATYACEVVDPSLSDHRMIHATITL
;
A
#
# COMPACT_ATOMS: atom_id res chain seq x y z
N MET A 1 13.90 43.65 -81.96
CA MET A 1 14.93 44.04 -81.00
C MET A 1 14.23 44.77 -79.82
N ARG A 2 13.77 44.09 -78.85
CA ARG A 2 13.33 44.65 -77.55
C ARG A 2 13.56 43.62 -76.47
N ARG A 3 14.47 43.91 -75.53
CA ARG A 3 14.76 43.09 -74.36
C ARG A 3 13.69 43.30 -73.32
N LEU A 4 13.13 42.23 -72.81
CA LEU A 4 12.15 42.21 -71.69
C LEU A 4 12.91 41.86 -70.41
N CYS A 5 12.97 42.79 -69.46
CA CYS A 5 13.52 42.55 -68.13
C CYS A 5 12.44 41.88 -67.24
N LEU A 6 12.77 40.74 -66.74
CA LEU A 6 11.94 40.05 -65.69
C LEU A 6 12.43 40.47 -64.30
N LEU A 7 11.56 41.14 -63.54
CA LEU A 7 11.79 41.42 -62.13
C LEU A 7 11.31 40.24 -61.29
N LEU A 8 12.25 39.61 -60.57
CA LEU A 8 11.98 38.63 -59.57
C LEU A 8 11.69 39.37 -58.24
N ALA A 9 10.44 39.26 -57.73
CA ALA A 9 10.10 39.70 -56.39
C ALA A 9 10.25 38.50 -55.41
N THR A 10 11.23 38.57 -54.53
CA THR A 10 11.40 37.61 -53.43
C THR A 10 10.47 38.02 -52.27
N VAL A 11 9.48 37.16 -51.98
CA VAL A 11 8.65 37.27 -50.81
C VAL A 11 9.37 36.58 -49.64
N LEU A 12 9.79 37.37 -48.65
CA LEU A 12 10.37 36.90 -47.41
C LEU A 12 9.22 36.57 -46.43
N ALA A 13 8.91 35.30 -46.28
CA ALA A 13 7.96 34.83 -45.29
C ALA A 13 8.65 34.74 -43.91
N ALA A 14 8.35 35.66 -43.00
CA ALA A 14 8.76 35.58 -41.60
C ALA A 14 7.93 34.50 -40.88
N LEU A 15 8.55 33.36 -40.62
CA LEU A 15 7.99 32.37 -39.66
C LEU A 15 8.18 32.91 -38.25
N THR A 16 7.12 33.43 -37.64
CA THR A 16 7.04 33.62 -36.18
C THR A 16 6.77 32.28 -35.56
N GLY A 17 7.84 31.60 -35.11
CA GLY A 17 7.75 30.41 -34.27
C GLY A 17 7.18 30.78 -32.91
N VAL A 18 5.92 30.44 -32.65
CA VAL A 18 5.37 30.42 -31.31
C VAL A 18 6.04 29.27 -30.56
N VAL A 19 7.02 29.59 -29.72
CA VAL A 19 7.55 28.65 -28.73
C VAL A 19 6.45 28.41 -27.70
N ALA A 20 5.72 27.31 -27.83
CA ALA A 20 4.84 26.83 -26.79
C ALA A 20 5.72 26.42 -25.60
N LEU A 21 5.69 27.18 -24.54
CA LEU A 21 6.23 26.77 -23.25
C LEU A 21 5.50 25.50 -22.85
N PRO A 22 6.22 24.45 -22.38
CA PRO A 22 5.55 23.28 -21.86
C PRO A 22 4.67 23.73 -20.69
N ALA A 23 3.37 23.41 -20.77
CA ALA A 23 2.46 23.57 -19.67
C ALA A 23 3.06 22.76 -18.51
N THR A 24 3.49 23.46 -17.47
CA THR A 24 3.81 22.83 -16.19
C THR A 24 2.51 22.18 -15.71
N SER A 25 2.43 20.87 -15.88
CA SER A 25 1.36 20.08 -15.27
C SER A 25 1.39 20.40 -13.77
N ALA A 26 0.38 21.13 -13.31
CA ALA A 26 0.12 21.20 -11.88
C ALA A 26 -0.03 19.76 -11.42
N LEU A 27 0.96 19.25 -10.68
CA LEU A 27 0.88 17.98 -10.02
C LEU A 27 -0.39 18.04 -9.17
N ALA A 28 -1.43 17.30 -9.58
CA ALA A 28 -2.59 17.09 -8.75
C ALA A 28 -2.08 16.42 -7.47
N ALA A 29 -2.05 17.17 -6.36
CA ALA A 29 -1.87 16.58 -5.07
C ALA A 29 -2.99 15.57 -4.89
N SER A 30 -2.64 14.31 -4.58
CA SER A 30 -3.56 13.25 -4.22
C SER A 30 -4.19 12.40 -5.33
N ALA A 31 -3.38 11.83 -6.21
CA ALA A 31 -3.81 10.52 -6.71
C ALA A 31 -3.42 9.49 -5.64
N PRO A 32 -4.30 8.55 -5.26
CA PRO A 32 -3.90 7.46 -4.39
C PRO A 32 -2.73 6.73 -5.06
N PRO A 33 -1.69 6.34 -4.30
CA PRO A 33 -0.50 5.74 -4.88
C PRO A 33 -0.78 4.35 -5.41
N SER A 34 -0.06 4.03 -6.42
CA SER A 34 -0.06 2.71 -7.06
C SER A 34 1.14 1.85 -6.63
N SER A 35 1.87 2.24 -5.58
CA SER A 35 3.07 1.53 -5.12
C SER A 35 2.97 1.07 -3.68
N THR A 36 3.68 0.00 -3.34
CA THR A 36 3.84 -0.49 -1.96
C THR A 36 4.50 0.56 -1.09
N GLY A 37 3.95 0.81 0.10
CA GLY A 37 4.52 1.74 1.07
C GLY A 37 4.38 3.19 0.62
N GLN A 38 3.27 3.86 0.95
CA GLN A 38 3.12 5.26 0.61
C GLN A 38 4.04 6.14 1.43
N ARG A 39 5.06 6.68 0.78
CA ARG A 39 5.98 7.62 1.37
C ARG A 39 5.78 9.01 0.80
N TRP A 40 5.90 10.00 1.65
CA TRP A 40 5.64 11.39 1.34
C TRP A 40 6.82 12.27 1.75
N ALA A 41 7.09 13.28 0.96
CA ALA A 41 7.87 14.42 1.39
C ALA A 41 6.93 15.60 1.66
N LEU A 42 7.20 16.35 2.71
CA LEU A 42 6.46 17.57 3.04
C LEU A 42 7.20 18.75 2.44
N LYS A 43 6.50 19.57 1.65
CA LYS A 43 7.05 20.78 1.04
C LYS A 43 6.33 22.01 1.54
N VAL A 44 7.08 23.03 1.96
CA VAL A 44 6.55 24.33 2.41
C VAL A 44 7.47 25.43 1.90
N ASN A 45 6.90 26.51 1.41
CA ASN A 45 7.65 27.67 0.87
C ASN A 45 8.76 27.29 -0.12
N GLY A 46 8.50 26.27 -0.96
CA GLY A 46 9.45 25.84 -2.01
C GLY A 46 10.53 24.85 -1.59
N VAL A 47 10.70 24.57 -0.30
CA VAL A 47 11.70 23.63 0.24
C VAL A 47 11.05 22.42 0.92
N TYR A 48 11.79 21.32 1.05
CA TYR A 48 11.35 20.11 1.74
C TYR A 48 11.74 20.12 3.21
N VAL A 49 10.92 19.48 4.01
CA VAL A 49 11.16 19.25 5.44
C VAL A 49 12.12 18.07 5.59
N SER A 50 13.21 18.30 6.31
CA SER A 50 14.25 17.33 6.65
C SER A 50 14.21 17.01 8.13
N ALA A 51 14.38 15.73 8.52
CA ALA A 51 14.64 15.32 9.88
C ALA A 51 16.16 15.29 10.13
N GLU A 52 16.67 16.16 10.99
CA GLU A 52 18.10 16.30 11.27
C GLU A 52 18.60 15.19 12.19
N VAL A 53 18.62 13.96 11.68
CA VAL A 53 18.92 12.76 12.48
C VAL A 53 20.38 12.62 12.89
N ASN A 54 21.29 13.38 12.29
CA ASN A 54 22.71 13.43 12.64
C ASN A 54 23.06 14.51 13.66
N ASP A 55 22.10 15.36 14.05
CA ASP A 55 22.30 16.29 15.16
C ASP A 55 22.42 15.50 16.49
N SER A 56 23.06 16.10 17.47
CA SER A 56 23.26 15.47 18.78
C SER A 56 22.35 16.04 19.86
N GLY A 57 22.13 15.30 20.94
CA GLY A 57 21.38 15.74 22.12
C GLY A 57 19.96 16.14 21.79
N ASP A 58 19.49 17.25 22.37
CA ASP A 58 18.13 17.75 22.21
C ASP A 58 17.81 18.27 20.80
N GLN A 59 18.77 18.34 19.92
CA GLN A 59 18.61 18.71 18.52
C GLN A 59 18.46 17.52 17.58
N ASN A 60 18.78 16.31 18.05
CA ASN A 60 18.68 15.11 17.22
C ASN A 60 17.23 14.89 16.74
N GLY A 61 17.07 14.69 15.45
CA GLY A 61 15.77 14.46 14.82
C GLY A 61 14.87 15.69 14.65
N LYS A 62 15.35 16.90 14.96
CA LYS A 62 14.53 18.13 14.74
C LYS A 62 14.16 18.26 13.26
N LEU A 63 12.93 18.72 13.00
CA LEU A 63 12.45 18.94 11.66
C LEU A 63 12.74 20.36 11.19
N ARG A 64 13.33 20.48 10.00
CA ARG A 64 13.61 21.78 9.35
C ARG A 64 13.20 21.80 7.89
N ALA A 65 12.50 22.85 7.48
CA ALA A 65 12.17 23.12 6.08
C ALA A 65 13.37 23.82 5.40
N ARG A 66 14.27 23.05 4.78
CA ARG A 66 15.49 23.59 4.17
C ARG A 66 16.02 22.81 2.96
N SER A 67 15.61 21.58 2.76
CA SER A 67 16.16 20.75 1.69
C SER A 67 15.60 21.13 0.34
N THR A 68 16.45 21.07 -0.71
CA THR A 68 16.04 21.26 -2.10
C THR A 68 15.83 19.91 -2.82
N THR A 69 16.24 18.82 -2.20
CA THR A 69 16.14 17.44 -2.71
C THR A 69 15.42 16.54 -1.70
N VAL A 70 14.95 15.40 -2.15
CA VAL A 70 14.29 14.39 -1.30
C VAL A 70 15.19 13.18 -1.17
N GLY A 71 15.58 12.87 0.06
CA GLY A 71 16.27 11.66 0.47
C GLY A 71 15.52 11.00 1.63
N SER A 72 16.14 10.05 2.31
CA SER A 72 15.54 9.36 3.47
C SER A 72 15.19 10.31 4.63
N TRP A 73 15.96 11.38 4.81
CA TRP A 73 15.70 12.41 5.83
C TRP A 73 14.44 13.23 5.55
N GLU A 74 14.08 13.40 4.29
CA GLU A 74 12.91 14.15 3.83
C GLU A 74 11.69 13.25 3.60
N THR A 75 11.85 11.94 3.76
CA THR A 75 10.81 10.96 3.47
C THR A 75 10.11 10.52 4.76
N PHE A 76 8.78 10.55 4.73
CA PHE A 76 7.92 10.17 5.84
C PHE A 76 6.81 9.24 5.36
N SER A 77 6.54 8.18 6.10
CA SER A 77 5.31 7.41 5.96
C SER A 77 4.22 7.97 6.88
N LEU A 78 2.98 7.95 6.38
CA LEU A 78 1.80 8.34 7.15
C LEU A 78 1.20 7.09 7.80
N HIS A 79 0.94 7.16 9.10
CA HIS A 79 0.28 6.13 9.86
C HIS A 79 -0.98 6.68 10.51
N THR A 80 -2.05 5.89 10.53
CA THR A 80 -3.23 6.16 11.35
C THR A 80 -3.20 5.25 12.55
N ASP A 81 -3.69 5.74 13.68
CA ASP A 81 -3.92 4.86 14.80
C ASP A 81 -5.07 3.92 14.48
N ASN A 82 -4.87 2.65 14.76
CA ASN A 82 -5.92 1.66 14.66
C ASN A 82 -6.85 1.78 15.87
N ILE A 83 -7.75 2.75 15.82
CA ILE A 83 -8.77 2.90 16.84
C ILE A 83 -10.03 2.21 16.35
N SER A 84 -10.26 1.01 16.84
CA SER A 84 -11.54 0.34 16.65
C SER A 84 -12.68 1.25 17.14
N GLY A 85 -13.58 1.65 16.25
CA GLY A 85 -14.83 2.31 16.56
C GLY A 85 -14.85 3.84 16.51
N VAL A 86 -13.76 4.51 16.21
CA VAL A 86 -13.77 5.96 15.98
C VAL A 86 -13.47 6.24 14.51
N GLY A 87 -14.21 7.15 13.93
CA GLY A 87 -14.19 7.45 12.49
C GLY A 87 -12.78 7.59 11.94
N TYR A 88 -12.61 7.10 10.74
CA TYR A 88 -11.40 6.96 9.93
C TYR A 88 -10.41 8.08 10.16
N GLY A 89 -9.16 7.72 10.53
CA GLY A 89 -8.00 8.57 10.43
C GLY A 89 -8.24 10.05 10.67
N THR A 90 -8.89 10.42 11.78
CA THR A 90 -9.02 11.82 12.18
C THR A 90 -7.65 12.42 12.47
N THR A 91 -6.69 11.59 12.81
CA THR A 91 -5.29 11.96 13.03
C THR A 91 -4.34 11.03 12.29
N VAL A 92 -3.18 11.57 11.91
CA VAL A 92 -2.07 10.82 11.34
C VAL A 92 -0.84 11.00 12.20
N SER A 93 0.03 10.00 12.19
CA SER A 93 1.41 10.11 12.66
C SER A 93 2.34 10.05 11.47
N LEU A 94 3.42 10.82 11.52
CA LEU A 94 4.48 10.85 10.52
C LEU A 94 5.66 10.04 11.06
N ARG A 95 6.13 9.04 10.31
CA ARG A 95 7.31 8.27 10.68
C ARG A 95 8.43 8.55 9.67
N ASN A 96 9.57 9.01 10.13
CA ASN A 96 10.71 9.31 9.25
C ASN A 96 11.38 8.02 8.79
N GLU A 97 11.72 7.93 7.51
CA GLU A 97 12.27 6.71 6.89
C GLU A 97 13.75 6.48 7.25
N GLU A 98 14.51 7.51 7.60
CA GLU A 98 15.93 7.35 7.95
C GLU A 98 16.14 6.65 9.29
N ASN A 99 15.43 7.14 10.34
CA ASN A 99 15.62 6.60 11.69
C ASN A 99 14.46 5.72 12.17
N GLY A 100 13.39 5.61 11.40
CA GLY A 100 12.22 4.81 11.72
C GLY A 100 11.41 5.30 12.92
N LEU A 101 11.57 6.57 13.33
CA LEU A 101 10.91 7.14 14.50
C LEU A 101 9.79 8.11 14.11
N TYR A 102 8.78 8.19 14.97
CA TYR A 102 7.66 9.11 14.80
C TYR A 102 8.04 10.55 15.10
N VAL A 103 7.42 11.46 14.38
CA VAL A 103 7.54 12.90 14.61
C VAL A 103 6.73 13.27 15.84
N THR A 104 7.42 13.76 16.85
CA THR A 104 6.86 14.20 18.15
C THR A 104 6.79 15.72 18.22
N SER A 105 5.68 16.25 18.70
CA SER A 105 5.56 17.67 19.09
C SER A 105 6.02 17.84 20.53
N GLU A 106 7.13 18.57 20.76
CA GLU A 106 7.72 18.78 22.11
C GLU A 106 6.92 19.85 22.89
N VAL A 107 5.70 19.52 23.32
CA VAL A 107 4.76 20.50 23.86
C VAL A 107 4.93 20.80 25.35
N ASP A 108 5.67 19.98 26.08
CA ASP A 108 5.98 20.16 27.51
C ASP A 108 7.31 20.89 27.75
N THR A 109 8.05 21.18 26.69
CA THR A 109 9.27 21.98 26.78
C THR A 109 8.95 23.48 26.78
N SER A 110 9.83 24.29 27.37
CA SER A 110 9.68 25.74 27.42
C SER A 110 10.68 26.46 26.52
N GLY A 111 10.47 27.76 26.30
CA GLY A 111 11.38 28.61 25.55
C GLY A 111 11.44 28.29 24.06
N ALA A 112 12.65 28.28 23.49
CA ALA A 112 12.89 28.10 22.06
C ALA A 112 12.52 26.70 21.55
N GLN A 113 12.45 25.70 22.40
CA GLN A 113 12.12 24.34 22.03
C GLN A 113 10.62 24.02 22.13
N SER A 114 9.82 24.87 22.76
CA SER A 114 8.39 24.63 22.92
C SER A 114 7.69 24.41 21.59
N GLY A 115 7.02 23.28 21.44
CA GLY A 115 6.34 22.87 20.23
C GLY A 115 7.24 22.40 19.09
N MET A 116 8.56 22.27 19.29
CA MET A 116 9.48 21.80 18.26
C MET A 116 9.11 20.40 17.81
N LEU A 117 9.15 20.15 16.51
CA LEU A 117 8.92 18.82 15.95
C LEU A 117 10.23 18.03 15.84
N ARG A 118 10.23 16.80 16.35
CA ARG A 118 11.39 15.90 16.30
C ARG A 118 10.99 14.48 15.91
N ALA A 119 11.71 13.86 14.98
CA ALA A 119 11.59 12.43 14.65
C ALA A 119 12.30 11.60 15.72
N ARG A 120 11.65 11.35 16.88
CA ARG A 120 12.19 10.62 18.02
C ARG A 120 11.23 9.70 18.75
N GLY A 121 9.93 9.77 18.45
CA GLY A 121 8.91 8.95 19.12
C GLY A 121 9.03 7.49 18.74
N THR A 122 9.03 6.61 19.72
CA THR A 122 9.03 5.15 19.49
C THR A 122 7.62 4.58 19.29
N ASN A 123 6.60 5.32 19.73
CA ASN A 123 5.19 4.98 19.62
C ASN A 123 4.38 6.22 19.17
N SER A 124 3.19 5.99 18.63
CA SER A 124 2.25 7.06 18.31
C SER A 124 1.35 7.36 19.52
N GLY A 125 1.67 8.42 20.24
CA GLY A 125 0.87 8.99 21.32
C GLY A 125 0.19 10.30 20.89
N SER A 126 -0.35 11.08 21.84
CA SER A 126 -0.98 12.37 21.54
C SER A 126 0.01 13.39 20.96
N TRP A 127 1.29 13.26 21.30
CA TRP A 127 2.34 14.16 20.82
C TRP A 127 2.77 13.87 19.38
N GLU A 128 2.56 12.65 18.91
CA GLU A 128 2.91 12.18 17.57
C GLU A 128 1.74 12.29 16.59
N ARG A 129 0.55 12.71 17.06
CA ARG A 129 -0.66 12.77 16.24
C ARG A 129 -0.92 14.17 15.73
N PHE A 130 -1.29 14.24 14.45
CA PHE A 130 -1.62 15.48 13.76
C PHE A 130 -2.94 15.35 13.02
N TYR A 131 -3.78 16.37 13.10
CA TYR A 131 -4.91 16.53 12.18
C TYR A 131 -4.39 17.11 10.87
N VAL A 132 -4.82 16.53 9.75
CA VAL A 132 -4.56 17.08 8.42
C VAL A 132 -5.73 17.96 8.02
N VAL A 133 -5.47 19.25 7.83
CA VAL A 133 -6.50 20.28 7.58
C VAL A 133 -6.33 20.84 6.17
N PRO A 134 -7.27 20.53 5.22
CA PRO A 134 -7.20 21.00 3.85
C PRO A 134 -7.19 22.54 3.78
N GLN A 135 -6.34 23.09 2.91
CA GLN A 135 -6.21 24.54 2.69
C GLN A 135 -6.57 24.97 1.25
N GLY A 136 -7.04 24.01 0.43
CA GLY A 136 -7.26 24.21 -1.00
C GLY A 136 -5.99 24.12 -1.84
N GLY A 137 -6.12 23.99 -3.16
CA GLY A 137 -4.99 23.93 -4.08
C GLY A 137 -3.99 22.80 -3.82
N GLY A 138 -4.41 21.71 -3.21
CA GLY A 138 -3.54 20.58 -2.86
C GLY A 138 -2.62 20.84 -1.66
N GLN A 139 -2.90 21.88 -0.89
CA GLN A 139 -2.17 22.22 0.32
C GLN A 139 -2.92 21.82 1.58
N PHE A 140 -2.18 21.53 2.64
CA PHE A 140 -2.67 21.09 3.94
C PHE A 140 -1.94 21.84 5.06
N ALA A 141 -2.62 22.01 6.18
CA ALA A 141 -2.00 22.37 7.44
C ALA A 141 -2.00 21.14 8.37
N LEU A 142 -0.94 21.00 9.14
CA LEU A 142 -0.84 20.00 10.21
C LEU A 142 -1.18 20.66 11.53
N LYS A 143 -2.14 20.11 12.28
CA LYS A 143 -2.52 20.62 13.60
C LYS A 143 -2.18 19.57 14.65
N SER A 144 -1.28 19.88 15.58
CA SER A 144 -0.89 18.95 16.64
C SER A 144 -2.08 18.59 17.53
N ALA A 145 -2.30 17.31 17.76
CA ALA A 145 -3.34 16.83 18.67
C ALA A 145 -2.98 17.10 20.14
N ALA A 146 -1.70 17.28 20.46
CA ALA A 146 -1.22 17.50 21.82
C ALA A 146 -1.59 18.90 22.37
N ASN A 147 -1.51 19.94 21.54
CA ASN A 147 -1.76 21.32 21.99
C ASN A 147 -2.78 22.08 21.15
N GLY A 148 -3.28 21.48 20.07
CA GLY A 148 -4.27 22.09 19.19
C GLY A 148 -3.74 23.25 18.33
N LEU A 149 -2.42 23.41 18.20
CA LEU A 149 -1.80 24.47 17.40
C LEU A 149 -1.28 23.93 16.08
N TYR A 150 -1.21 24.80 15.08
CA TYR A 150 -0.71 24.46 13.77
C TYR A 150 0.83 24.40 13.75
N VAL A 151 1.34 23.48 12.98
CA VAL A 151 2.76 23.37 12.67
C VAL A 151 3.15 24.51 11.73
N THR A 152 4.13 25.30 12.12
CA THR A 152 4.70 26.41 11.34
C THR A 152 6.17 26.10 11.01
N ALA A 153 6.61 26.41 9.79
CA ALA A 153 8.02 26.39 9.40
C ALA A 153 8.60 27.81 9.56
N GLU A 154 9.48 28.00 10.52
CA GLU A 154 9.94 29.32 10.96
C GLU A 154 11.14 29.83 10.14
N PHE A 155 10.87 30.51 9.05
CA PHE A 155 11.90 31.02 8.13
C PHE A 155 12.58 32.32 8.58
N ASN A 156 12.10 32.96 9.63
CA ASN A 156 12.66 34.18 10.17
C ASN A 156 13.85 33.99 11.13
N TYR A 157 14.16 32.73 11.46
CA TYR A 157 15.38 32.39 12.20
C TYR A 157 16.58 32.26 11.26
N THR A 158 17.77 32.33 11.84
CA THR A 158 19.04 32.14 11.14
C THR A 158 19.81 30.92 11.68
N GLY A 159 20.79 30.45 10.94
CA GLY A 159 21.66 29.34 11.38
C GLY A 159 20.90 28.02 11.55
N GLY A 160 21.17 27.34 12.66
CA GLY A 160 20.64 26.01 12.96
C GLY A 160 19.13 25.93 13.16
N ASP A 161 18.46 27.05 13.36
CA ASP A 161 17.00 27.10 13.60
C ASP A 161 16.21 27.65 12.41
N GLN A 162 16.88 28.04 11.33
CA GLN A 162 16.17 28.50 10.12
C GLN A 162 15.33 27.35 9.55
N GLY A 163 14.03 27.63 9.34
CA GLY A 163 13.08 26.66 8.85
C GLY A 163 12.65 25.61 9.88
N LEU A 164 12.93 25.83 11.18
CA LEU A 164 12.52 24.92 12.25
C LEU A 164 10.99 24.75 12.27
N LEU A 165 10.53 23.52 12.36
CA LEU A 165 9.10 23.22 12.49
C LEU A 165 8.69 23.21 13.95
N ARG A 166 7.62 23.96 14.26
CA ARG A 166 7.03 24.04 15.61
C ARG A 166 5.51 24.06 15.58
N ALA A 167 4.88 23.25 16.45
CA ALA A 167 3.45 23.26 16.69
C ALA A 167 3.07 24.41 17.62
N ARG A 168 2.98 25.67 17.09
CA ARG A 168 2.72 26.86 17.91
C ARG A 168 1.87 27.93 17.26
N SER A 169 1.52 27.82 15.99
CA SER A 169 0.68 28.83 15.34
C SER A 169 -0.80 28.65 15.67
N SER A 170 -1.49 29.75 15.98
CA SER A 170 -2.95 29.73 16.20
C SER A 170 -3.75 29.86 14.90
N SER A 171 -3.09 30.21 13.78
CA SER A 171 -3.73 30.42 12.47
C SER A 171 -2.87 29.86 11.34
N VAL A 172 -3.48 29.71 10.16
CA VAL A 172 -2.79 29.18 8.98
C VAL A 172 -2.41 30.31 8.04
N GLY A 173 -1.11 30.59 7.92
CA GLY A 173 -0.49 31.48 6.95
C GLY A 173 0.26 30.68 5.88
N SER A 174 1.26 31.28 5.22
CA SER A 174 2.07 30.63 4.20
C SER A 174 3.05 29.59 4.78
N TRP A 175 3.47 29.77 6.02
CA TRP A 175 4.41 28.88 6.70
C TRP A 175 3.77 27.64 7.31
N GLU A 176 2.45 27.59 7.38
CA GLU A 176 1.66 26.47 7.87
C GLU A 176 1.07 25.65 6.74
N ARG A 177 1.26 26.06 5.47
CA ARG A 177 0.71 25.36 4.30
C ARG A 177 1.74 24.43 3.69
N PHE A 178 1.52 23.15 3.87
CA PHE A 178 2.35 22.07 3.33
C PHE A 178 1.71 21.46 2.09
N THR A 179 2.55 21.00 1.17
CA THR A 179 2.17 20.08 0.10
C THR A 179 2.77 18.73 0.40
N PHE A 180 1.96 17.68 0.38
CA PHE A 180 2.45 16.31 0.44
C PHE A 180 2.85 15.88 -0.97
N VAL A 181 4.14 15.60 -1.16
CA VAL A 181 4.71 15.15 -2.43
C VAL A 181 4.99 13.66 -2.34
N PRO A 182 4.36 12.81 -3.17
CA PRO A 182 4.66 11.39 -3.19
C PRO A 182 6.14 11.16 -3.52
N VAL A 183 6.81 10.32 -2.73
CA VAL A 183 8.22 9.97 -2.97
C VAL A 183 8.31 8.72 -3.83
N ASP A 184 7.41 7.77 -3.62
CA ASP A 184 7.37 6.54 -4.40
C ASP A 184 6.40 6.70 -5.58
N GLY A 185 6.88 6.45 -6.78
CA GLY A 185 6.06 6.27 -7.95
C GLY A 185 5.54 7.51 -8.68
N ALA A 186 5.88 8.71 -8.25
CA ALA A 186 5.49 9.93 -9.00
C ALA A 186 6.18 10.07 -10.38
N GLY A 187 7.15 9.22 -10.67
CA GLY A 187 7.82 9.11 -11.96
C GLY A 187 7.91 7.68 -12.46
N ASP A 188 7.44 6.73 -11.65
CA ASP A 188 7.43 5.34 -12.04
C ASP A 188 6.23 5.10 -12.97
N THR A 189 6.50 5.09 -14.24
CA THR A 189 5.65 4.45 -15.23
C THR A 189 5.58 2.94 -14.99
N GLY A 190 6.25 2.47 -13.97
CA GLY A 190 6.29 1.25 -13.16
C GLY A 190 5.71 -0.01 -13.74
N MET A 191 5.62 -0.08 -15.06
CA MET A 191 5.30 -1.32 -15.73
C MET A 191 6.59 -2.15 -15.84
N PRO A 192 6.53 -3.43 -15.51
CA PRO A 192 7.69 -4.30 -15.68
C PRO A 192 8.14 -4.32 -17.13
N PRO A 193 9.37 -4.74 -17.45
CA PRO A 193 9.81 -4.93 -18.82
C PRO A 193 8.85 -5.87 -19.56
N GLN A 194 8.85 -5.79 -20.90
CA GLN A 194 8.13 -6.79 -21.70
C GLN A 194 8.74 -8.17 -21.45
N SER A 195 7.93 -9.18 -21.14
CA SER A 195 8.44 -10.55 -21.09
C SER A 195 8.77 -11.05 -22.50
N SER A 196 9.93 -11.66 -22.65
CA SER A 196 10.32 -12.41 -23.85
C SER A 196 10.17 -13.92 -23.65
N VAL A 197 9.75 -14.34 -22.46
CA VAL A 197 9.59 -15.74 -22.08
C VAL A 197 8.09 -16.04 -21.97
N THR A 198 7.66 -17.14 -22.55
CA THR A 198 6.33 -17.70 -22.38
C THR A 198 6.38 -18.69 -21.21
N ALA A 199 5.53 -18.50 -20.21
CA ALA A 199 5.44 -19.43 -19.10
C ALA A 199 5.00 -20.82 -19.59
N SER A 200 5.54 -21.85 -19.00
CA SER A 200 5.25 -23.25 -19.36
C SER A 200 5.57 -24.17 -18.20
N GLY A 201 5.00 -25.36 -18.25
CA GLY A 201 5.26 -26.40 -17.27
C GLY A 201 4.37 -26.30 -16.03
N ARG A 202 4.91 -26.73 -14.90
CA ARG A 202 4.19 -26.80 -13.63
C ARG A 202 4.48 -25.59 -12.76
N HIS A 203 3.43 -25.02 -12.20
CA HIS A 203 3.44 -23.89 -11.28
C HIS A 203 2.71 -24.27 -10.00
N ASP A 204 3.37 -24.11 -8.86
CA ASP A 204 2.81 -24.38 -7.54
C ASP A 204 2.65 -23.07 -6.79
N ILE A 205 1.41 -22.71 -6.44
CA ILE A 205 1.08 -21.45 -5.74
C ILE A 205 0.19 -21.74 -4.53
N ALA A 206 0.30 -20.90 -3.51
CA ALA A 206 -0.53 -21.00 -2.31
C ALA A 206 -1.10 -19.65 -1.90
N SER A 207 -2.22 -19.67 -1.18
CA SER A 207 -2.79 -18.46 -0.54
C SER A 207 -3.25 -18.79 0.86
N TRP A 208 -2.99 -17.88 1.80
CA TRP A 208 -3.39 -18.03 3.18
C TRP A 208 -3.58 -16.68 3.88
N ASN A 209 -4.80 -16.41 4.33
CA ASN A 209 -5.07 -15.36 5.30
C ASN A 209 -4.57 -15.85 6.68
N VAL A 210 -3.55 -15.20 7.22
CA VAL A 210 -2.85 -15.64 8.45
C VAL A 210 -3.44 -15.07 9.72
N CYS A 211 -4.43 -14.16 9.63
CA CYS A 211 -5.15 -13.57 10.75
C CYS A 211 -4.23 -13.03 11.86
N ALA A 212 -3.19 -12.28 11.50
CA ALA A 212 -2.16 -11.86 12.45
C ALA A 212 -2.46 -10.52 13.15
N ASN A 213 -3.56 -9.83 12.83
CA ASN A 213 -3.85 -8.51 13.42
C ASN A 213 -4.63 -8.62 14.74
N ASN A 214 -5.90 -8.28 14.73
CA ASN A 214 -6.84 -8.44 15.84
C ASN A 214 -8.18 -8.96 15.28
N ASN A 215 -8.54 -10.14 15.69
CA ASN A 215 -9.77 -10.78 15.30
C ASN A 215 -10.38 -11.45 16.55
N PRO A 216 -11.69 -11.37 16.78
CA PRO A 216 -12.32 -12.04 17.92
C PRO A 216 -12.27 -13.57 17.85
N SER A 217 -11.90 -14.14 16.70
CA SER A 217 -11.80 -15.59 16.51
C SER A 217 -10.71 -16.21 17.39
N ALA A 218 -11.06 -17.21 18.18
CA ALA A 218 -10.11 -17.99 18.98
C ALA A 218 -9.18 -18.85 18.10
N ALA A 219 -9.48 -19.02 16.83
CA ALA A 219 -8.64 -19.73 15.86
C ALA A 219 -7.42 -18.89 15.42
N CYS A 220 -7.50 -17.56 15.49
CA CYS A 220 -6.40 -16.64 15.14
C CYS A 220 -5.32 -16.64 16.23
N LYS A 221 -4.32 -17.51 16.09
CA LYS A 221 -3.23 -17.70 17.05
C LYS A 221 -2.09 -16.69 16.91
N LEU A 222 -2.02 -15.98 15.79
CA LEU A 222 -0.93 -15.06 15.44
C LEU A 222 -1.25 -13.59 15.79
N GLN A 223 -2.45 -13.32 16.27
CA GLN A 223 -2.84 -11.98 16.69
C GLN A 223 -2.06 -11.55 17.95
N TYR A 224 -1.71 -10.26 18.00
CA TYR A 224 -0.96 -9.66 19.11
C TYR A 224 0.41 -10.30 19.41
N VAL A 225 0.96 -11.07 18.48
CA VAL A 225 2.28 -11.72 18.57
C VAL A 225 3.31 -10.87 17.84
N ASP A 226 4.58 -10.94 18.26
CA ASP A 226 5.68 -10.23 17.59
C ASP A 226 5.97 -10.76 16.19
N GLY A 227 6.67 -9.93 15.39
CA GLY A 227 6.93 -10.24 13.98
C GLY A 227 7.78 -11.50 13.77
N ASP A 228 8.77 -11.75 14.61
CA ASP A 228 9.64 -12.93 14.50
C ASP A 228 8.85 -14.21 14.71
N THR A 229 8.03 -14.24 15.77
CA THR A 229 7.16 -15.38 16.08
C THR A 229 6.10 -15.59 14.99
N VAL A 230 5.50 -14.52 14.45
CA VAL A 230 4.56 -14.63 13.33
C VAL A 230 5.25 -15.23 12.11
N GLY A 231 6.40 -14.68 11.71
CA GLY A 231 7.18 -15.17 10.57
C GLY A 231 7.53 -16.64 10.67
N ALA A 232 8.06 -17.07 11.83
CA ALA A 232 8.44 -18.45 12.09
C ALA A 232 7.25 -19.42 12.05
N ASN A 233 6.11 -19.05 12.65
CA ASN A 233 4.91 -19.89 12.66
C ASN A 233 4.26 -20.01 11.29
N VAL A 234 4.17 -18.91 10.53
CA VAL A 234 3.64 -18.91 9.16
C VAL A 234 4.50 -19.79 8.26
N ALA A 235 5.82 -19.61 8.26
CA ALA A 235 6.74 -20.45 7.48
C ALA A 235 6.68 -21.93 7.89
N SER A 236 6.51 -22.21 9.18
CA SER A 236 6.31 -23.57 9.68
C SER A 236 5.02 -24.19 9.17
N GLY A 237 3.91 -23.44 9.17
CA GLY A 237 2.63 -23.86 8.62
C GLY A 237 2.75 -24.20 7.14
N VAL A 238 3.37 -23.31 6.34
CA VAL A 238 3.62 -23.59 4.92
C VAL A 238 4.45 -24.88 4.73
N ASN A 239 5.58 -24.99 5.42
CA ASN A 239 6.48 -26.14 5.27
C ASN A 239 5.87 -27.47 5.74
N GLY A 240 5.03 -27.41 6.78
CA GLY A 240 4.43 -28.60 7.38
C GLY A 240 3.29 -29.21 6.58
N TYR A 241 2.61 -28.43 5.75
CA TYR A 241 1.37 -28.84 5.09
C TYR A 241 1.43 -28.89 3.57
N LEU A 242 2.41 -28.24 2.93
CA LEU A 242 2.54 -28.30 1.47
C LEU A 242 3.50 -29.42 1.07
N ASN A 243 2.95 -30.48 0.45
CA ASN A 243 3.73 -31.59 -0.11
C ASN A 243 4.59 -31.14 -1.31
N HIS A 244 4.21 -30.05 -1.93
CA HIS A 244 4.90 -29.41 -3.03
C HIS A 244 5.45 -28.06 -2.58
N ARG A 245 6.64 -27.71 -3.02
CA ARG A 245 7.25 -26.43 -2.67
C ARG A 245 6.67 -25.36 -3.57
N PRO A 246 5.84 -24.44 -3.04
CA PRO A 246 5.30 -23.34 -3.85
C PRO A 246 6.41 -22.44 -4.36
N GLU A 247 6.20 -21.86 -5.54
CA GLU A 247 7.04 -20.83 -6.11
C GLU A 247 6.52 -19.40 -5.76
N ALA A 248 5.22 -19.32 -5.43
CA ALA A 248 4.63 -18.08 -4.92
C ALA A 248 3.61 -18.37 -3.81
N ILE A 249 3.57 -17.50 -2.78
CA ILE A 249 2.64 -17.60 -1.66
C ILE A 249 2.02 -16.23 -1.39
N PHE A 250 0.69 -16.21 -1.33
CA PHE A 250 -0.13 -15.03 -1.09
C PHE A 250 -0.55 -15.01 0.37
N PHE A 251 -0.16 -13.98 1.12
CA PHE A 251 -0.53 -13.82 2.52
C PHE A 251 -1.44 -12.62 2.71
N GLN A 252 -2.53 -12.78 3.44
CA GLN A 252 -3.42 -11.71 3.84
C GLN A 252 -3.41 -11.59 5.37
N GLU A 253 -3.83 -10.42 5.87
CA GLU A 253 -3.88 -10.08 7.30
C GLU A 253 -2.55 -10.23 8.05
N ILE A 254 -1.46 -9.93 7.39
CA ILE A 254 -0.12 -9.97 7.98
C ILE A 254 0.33 -8.57 8.44
N CYS A 255 1.16 -8.53 9.48
CA CYS A 255 1.79 -7.30 9.95
C CYS A 255 3.17 -7.12 9.31
N GLU A 256 3.51 -5.89 8.94
CA GLU A 256 4.73 -5.53 8.21
C GLU A 256 6.01 -6.09 8.86
N LYS A 257 6.11 -6.02 10.20
CA LYS A 257 7.31 -6.51 10.90
C LYS A 257 7.47 -8.03 10.89
N ALA A 258 6.46 -8.78 10.47
CA ALA A 258 6.59 -10.22 10.28
C ALA A 258 7.18 -10.59 8.90
N VAL A 259 7.26 -9.66 7.96
CA VAL A 259 7.62 -9.94 6.56
C VAL A 259 9.07 -10.38 6.42
N LYS A 260 10.02 -9.65 7.01
CA LYS A 260 11.43 -10.03 6.93
C LYS A 260 11.76 -11.32 7.70
N PRO A 261 11.25 -11.53 8.92
CA PRO A 261 11.34 -12.83 9.58
C PRO A 261 10.75 -13.98 8.75
N LEU A 262 9.58 -13.77 8.13
CA LEU A 262 8.96 -14.75 7.25
C LEU A 262 9.86 -15.12 6.06
N GLU A 263 10.47 -14.14 5.40
CA GLU A 263 11.40 -14.38 4.29
C GLU A 263 12.56 -15.28 4.73
N LEU A 264 13.23 -14.93 5.84
CA LEU A 264 14.36 -15.69 6.37
C LEU A 264 13.96 -17.13 6.76
N GLU A 265 12.78 -17.30 7.33
CA GLU A 265 12.27 -18.63 7.72
C GLU A 265 11.85 -19.46 6.50
N LEU A 266 11.26 -18.86 5.46
CA LEU A 266 10.99 -19.55 4.20
C LEU A 266 12.30 -20.01 3.53
N GLU A 267 13.32 -19.15 3.50
CA GLU A 267 14.64 -19.54 2.99
C GLU A 267 15.27 -20.70 3.76
N SER A 268 15.19 -20.64 5.09
CA SER A 268 15.72 -21.68 5.97
C SER A 268 15.03 -23.04 5.76
N ARG A 269 13.70 -23.05 5.58
CA ARG A 269 12.87 -24.26 5.53
C ARG A 269 12.69 -24.82 4.11
N LEU A 270 12.53 -23.94 3.13
CA LEU A 270 12.19 -24.29 1.75
C LEU A 270 13.35 -24.07 0.76
N GLY A 271 14.50 -23.61 1.25
CA GLY A 271 15.66 -23.24 0.46
C GLY A 271 15.68 -21.77 0.06
N GLY A 272 16.87 -21.24 -0.22
CA GLY A 272 17.09 -19.82 -0.51
C GLY A 272 16.40 -19.33 -1.79
N GLY A 273 16.48 -18.01 -1.98
CA GLY A 273 15.93 -17.30 -3.14
C GLY A 273 14.49 -16.81 -2.98
N TRP A 274 13.99 -16.71 -1.76
CA TRP A 274 12.71 -16.06 -1.49
C TRP A 274 12.88 -14.53 -1.41
N ASP A 275 11.96 -13.83 -2.03
CA ASP A 275 11.77 -12.38 -1.89
C ASP A 275 10.32 -12.14 -1.43
N VAL A 276 10.18 -11.55 -0.25
CA VAL A 276 8.85 -11.29 0.35
C VAL A 276 8.62 -9.80 0.45
N ARG A 277 7.58 -9.32 -0.23
CA ARG A 277 7.19 -7.91 -0.24
C ARG A 277 5.84 -7.71 0.41
N PHE A 278 5.65 -6.51 0.96
CA PHE A 278 4.49 -6.11 1.71
C PHE A 278 3.72 -4.98 1.01
N ALA A 279 2.39 -5.04 1.07
CA ALA A 279 1.52 -3.93 0.67
C ALA A 279 0.54 -3.60 1.80
N PRO A 280 0.58 -2.36 2.33
CA PRO A 280 -0.29 -1.97 3.43
C PRO A 280 -1.73 -1.77 2.98
N THR A 281 -2.64 -2.03 3.91
CA THR A 281 -4.01 -1.53 3.88
C THR A 281 -4.00 -0.07 4.32
N TYR A 282 -4.82 0.77 3.68
CA TYR A 282 -4.88 2.19 3.98
C TYR A 282 -6.22 2.60 4.58
N TYR A 283 -6.24 3.75 5.24
CA TYR A 283 -7.43 4.53 5.51
C TYR A 283 -7.37 5.85 4.75
N LYS A 284 -8.50 6.35 4.28
CA LYS A 284 -8.61 7.73 3.83
C LYS A 284 -8.49 8.66 5.02
N VAL A 285 -7.62 9.64 4.92
CA VAL A 285 -7.49 10.69 5.94
C VAL A 285 -8.62 11.69 5.77
N VAL A 286 -9.42 11.87 6.80
CA VAL A 286 -10.47 12.89 6.82
C VAL A 286 -10.00 14.16 7.53
N ALA A 287 -10.60 15.28 7.18
CA ALA A 287 -10.33 16.56 7.84
C ALA A 287 -10.81 16.57 9.30
N THR A 288 -10.50 17.65 10.02
CA THR A 288 -10.87 17.85 11.44
C THR A 288 -12.37 17.83 11.70
N ASP A 289 -13.20 18.07 10.67
CA ASP A 289 -14.66 17.95 10.76
C ASP A 289 -15.15 16.51 10.82
N GLY A 290 -14.24 15.52 10.64
CA GLY A 290 -14.53 14.10 10.65
C GLY A 290 -15.29 13.60 9.42
N THR A 291 -15.51 14.44 8.39
CA THR A 291 -16.34 14.11 7.22
C THR A 291 -15.67 14.37 5.88
N SER A 292 -14.91 15.46 5.77
CA SER A 292 -14.28 15.87 4.51
C SER A 292 -13.08 14.99 4.16
N ASP A 293 -13.09 14.41 2.96
CA ASP A 293 -11.95 13.64 2.43
C ASP A 293 -10.80 14.60 2.10
N THR A 294 -9.62 14.33 2.64
CA THR A 294 -8.40 15.12 2.34
C THR A 294 -7.73 14.67 1.04
N GLY A 295 -8.13 13.56 0.46
CA GLY A 295 -7.46 12.92 -0.66
C GLY A 295 -6.15 12.20 -0.29
N LEU A 296 -5.79 12.18 0.99
CA LEU A 296 -4.62 11.45 1.50
C LEU A 296 -5.01 10.05 1.99
N LEU A 297 -4.08 9.13 1.86
CA LEU A 297 -4.17 7.79 2.42
C LEU A 297 -3.11 7.63 3.51
N ALA A 298 -3.50 7.05 4.64
CA ALA A 298 -2.59 6.68 5.71
C ALA A 298 -2.64 5.17 5.94
N GLN A 299 -1.50 4.58 6.26
CA GLN A 299 -1.39 3.14 6.49
C GLN A 299 -2.15 2.74 7.76
N LYS A 300 -2.93 1.66 7.67
CA LYS A 300 -3.50 1.01 8.85
C LYS A 300 -2.38 0.31 9.61
N THR A 301 -2.27 0.56 10.91
CA THR A 301 -1.32 -0.17 11.76
C THR A 301 -1.92 -1.47 12.27
N CYS A 302 -1.07 -2.47 12.50
CA CYS A 302 -1.46 -3.65 13.26
C CYS A 302 -1.72 -3.28 14.73
N ALA A 303 -2.71 -3.93 15.33
CA ALA A 303 -3.04 -3.72 16.72
C ALA A 303 -1.89 -4.16 17.64
N ASP A 304 -1.57 -3.29 18.59
CA ASP A 304 -0.61 -3.57 19.66
C ASP A 304 -1.25 -4.43 20.77
N SER A 305 -0.41 -5.13 21.49
CA SER A 305 -0.76 -5.74 22.77
C SER A 305 0.02 -5.07 23.92
N THR A 306 -0.22 -5.50 25.14
CA THR A 306 0.55 -5.03 26.30
C THR A 306 2.03 -5.40 26.21
N SER A 307 2.34 -6.55 25.60
CA SER A 307 3.68 -7.12 25.49
C SER A 307 4.38 -6.86 24.16
N HIS A 308 3.62 -6.63 23.10
CA HIS A 308 4.16 -6.44 21.73
C HIS A 308 3.64 -5.12 21.14
N LYS A 309 4.52 -4.16 21.03
CA LYS A 309 4.28 -2.82 20.49
C LYS A 309 4.92 -2.68 19.11
N ASP A 310 4.35 -1.76 18.32
CA ASP A 310 4.88 -1.42 17.00
C ASP A 310 5.08 -2.66 16.10
N ARG A 311 3.99 -3.37 15.84
CA ARG A 311 3.97 -4.52 14.93
C ARG A 311 4.01 -4.10 13.44
N GLY A 312 4.11 -2.80 13.17
CA GLY A 312 4.12 -2.21 11.84
C GLY A 312 2.73 -2.06 11.25
N SER A 313 2.69 -1.84 9.94
CA SER A 313 1.44 -1.68 9.19
C SER A 313 0.72 -3.02 9.01
N PHE A 314 -0.60 -2.96 8.85
CA PHE A 314 -1.46 -4.09 8.51
C PHE A 314 -1.65 -4.16 7.00
N GLY A 315 -1.59 -5.35 6.42
CA GLY A 315 -1.76 -5.49 4.97
C GLY A 315 -1.67 -6.92 4.46
N ILE A 316 -1.13 -7.02 3.27
CA ILE A 316 -0.87 -8.29 2.58
C ILE A 316 0.62 -8.44 2.28
N ALA A 317 1.08 -9.68 2.14
CA ALA A 317 2.43 -9.95 1.65
C ALA A 317 2.39 -10.95 0.49
N LEU A 318 3.38 -10.85 -0.38
CA LEU A 318 3.58 -11.75 -1.50
C LEU A 318 5.01 -12.26 -1.45
N ALA A 319 5.16 -13.56 -1.23
CA ALA A 319 6.43 -14.26 -1.30
C ALA A 319 6.58 -14.90 -2.68
N VAL A 320 7.71 -14.66 -3.35
CA VAL A 320 8.06 -15.29 -4.62
C VAL A 320 9.46 -15.88 -4.51
N LYS A 321 9.63 -17.10 -5.02
CA LYS A 321 10.91 -17.79 -5.01
C LYS A 321 11.76 -17.39 -6.23
N ASP A 322 12.08 -16.10 -6.28
CA ASP A 322 12.93 -15.51 -7.32
C ASP A 322 13.38 -14.12 -6.86
N THR A 323 14.67 -13.84 -6.94
CA THR A 323 15.25 -12.56 -6.50
C THR A 323 15.26 -11.48 -7.59
N ASN A 324 14.92 -11.81 -8.84
CA ASN A 324 14.84 -10.86 -9.96
C ASN A 324 13.38 -10.50 -10.29
N THR A 325 12.63 -10.18 -9.27
CA THR A 325 11.19 -9.97 -9.32
C THR A 325 10.85 -8.48 -9.28
N TRP A 326 9.89 -8.05 -10.10
CA TRP A 326 9.33 -6.71 -10.09
C TRP A 326 8.04 -6.69 -9.29
N TYR A 327 8.00 -5.93 -8.21
CA TYR A 327 6.82 -5.80 -7.38
C TYR A 327 6.10 -4.47 -7.60
N ARG A 328 4.79 -4.52 -7.60
CA ARG A 328 3.94 -3.32 -7.58
C ARG A 328 2.71 -3.53 -6.72
N GLY A 329 2.50 -2.62 -5.76
CA GLY A 329 1.27 -2.52 -4.99
C GLY A 329 0.24 -1.60 -5.68
N TYR A 330 -1.03 -1.90 -5.43
CA TYR A 330 -2.17 -1.15 -5.92
C TYR A 330 -3.17 -0.96 -4.80
N THR A 331 -3.84 0.19 -4.77
CA THR A 331 -5.02 0.38 -3.93
C THR A 331 -6.27 0.08 -4.76
N LEU A 332 -7.04 -0.90 -4.32
CA LEU A 332 -8.27 -1.29 -5.01
C LEU A 332 -9.42 -0.34 -4.65
N PRO A 333 -10.41 -0.13 -5.54
CA PRO A 333 -11.62 0.61 -5.21
C PRO A 333 -12.29 0.03 -3.96
N SER A 334 -12.45 0.84 -2.93
CA SER A 334 -12.97 0.39 -1.63
C SER A 334 -14.05 1.33 -1.13
N PRO A 335 -14.95 0.88 -0.24
CA PRO A 335 -16.01 1.73 0.27
C PRO A 335 -15.44 2.98 0.93
N ASP A 336 -16.15 4.11 0.77
CA ASP A 336 -15.77 5.33 1.45
C ASP A 336 -15.77 5.15 2.97
N LYS A 337 -14.79 5.77 3.62
CA LYS A 337 -14.59 5.69 5.08
C LYS A 337 -14.37 4.25 5.61
N LYS A 338 -13.90 3.35 4.77
CA LYS A 338 -13.53 1.97 5.13
C LYS A 338 -12.08 1.68 4.73
N GLU A 339 -11.61 0.50 5.07
CA GLU A 339 -10.28 0.06 4.69
C GLU A 339 -10.11 0.10 3.18
N GLN A 340 -9.08 0.78 2.73
CA GLN A 340 -8.69 0.80 1.32
C GLN A 340 -7.80 -0.41 1.06
N ARG A 341 -8.38 -1.40 0.42
CA ARG A 341 -7.80 -2.73 0.25
C ARG A 341 -6.69 -2.76 -0.79
N PRO A 342 -5.57 -3.43 -0.51
CA PRO A 342 -4.45 -3.55 -1.45
C PRO A 342 -4.61 -4.74 -2.39
N ALA A 343 -3.94 -4.64 -3.55
CA ALA A 343 -3.42 -5.77 -4.30
C ALA A 343 -1.90 -5.60 -4.47
N LEU A 344 -1.17 -6.70 -4.53
CA LEU A 344 0.28 -6.72 -4.71
C LEU A 344 0.61 -7.72 -5.81
N CYS A 345 1.21 -7.23 -6.89
CA CYS A 345 1.64 -8.06 -8.01
C CYS A 345 3.17 -8.16 -8.08
N ALA A 346 3.66 -9.33 -8.44
CA ALA A 346 5.05 -9.65 -8.66
C ALA A 346 5.22 -10.24 -10.07
N THR A 347 6.04 -9.63 -10.92
CA THR A 347 6.37 -10.19 -12.24
C THR A 347 7.77 -10.77 -12.23
N VAL A 348 7.92 -11.95 -12.80
CA VAL A 348 9.18 -12.69 -12.91
C VAL A 348 9.55 -12.79 -14.40
N PRO A 349 10.41 -11.90 -14.91
CA PRO A 349 10.74 -11.86 -16.33
C PRO A 349 11.36 -13.15 -16.86
N GLU A 350 12.13 -13.85 -16.05
CA GLU A 350 12.83 -15.09 -16.41
C GLU A 350 11.88 -16.28 -16.66
N THR A 351 10.73 -16.28 -16.02
CA THR A 351 9.71 -17.33 -16.21
C THR A 351 8.52 -16.86 -17.03
N GLY A 352 8.40 -15.58 -17.27
CA GLY A 352 7.25 -14.99 -17.95
C GLY A 352 5.95 -15.07 -17.13
N THR A 353 6.06 -15.11 -15.80
CA THR A 353 4.93 -15.26 -14.89
C THR A 353 4.63 -13.94 -14.15
N VAL A 354 3.39 -13.77 -13.75
CA VAL A 354 2.98 -12.74 -12.79
C VAL A 354 2.06 -13.33 -11.72
N TYR A 355 2.35 -13.00 -10.48
CA TYR A 355 1.59 -13.40 -9.29
C TYR A 355 0.93 -12.17 -8.69
N CYS A 356 -0.40 -12.18 -8.52
CA CYS A 356 -1.14 -11.05 -7.95
C CYS A 356 -1.96 -11.50 -6.73
N ASN A 357 -1.54 -11.06 -5.55
CA ASN A 357 -2.24 -11.24 -4.29
C ASN A 357 -3.20 -10.08 -4.05
N ALA A 358 -4.42 -10.35 -3.57
CA ALA A 358 -5.39 -9.35 -3.18
C ALA A 358 -6.11 -9.74 -1.88
N HIS A 359 -6.58 -8.72 -1.14
CA HIS A 359 -7.49 -8.90 -0.03
C HIS A 359 -8.66 -7.94 -0.22
N PHE A 360 -9.85 -8.46 -0.56
CA PHE A 360 -11.02 -7.63 -0.84
C PHE A 360 -11.70 -7.14 0.44
N SER A 361 -12.59 -6.18 0.31
CA SER A 361 -13.38 -5.66 1.42
C SER A 361 -14.23 -6.77 2.05
N SER A 362 -14.25 -6.80 3.37
CA SER A 362 -15.11 -7.72 4.10
C SER A 362 -16.59 -7.34 3.95
N GLY A 363 -17.48 -8.32 3.99
CA GLY A 363 -18.91 -8.08 3.87
C GLY A 363 -19.73 -9.31 4.19
N SER A 364 -21.04 -9.19 4.06
CA SER A 364 -21.91 -10.35 4.11
C SER A 364 -21.57 -11.28 2.93
N TYR A 365 -21.32 -12.54 3.23
CA TYR A 365 -21.09 -13.56 2.21
C TYR A 365 -22.36 -13.93 1.44
N PHE A 366 -23.52 -13.58 2.01
CA PHE A 366 -24.83 -13.90 1.49
C PHE A 366 -25.59 -12.63 1.09
N VAL A 367 -26.32 -12.72 0.01
CA VAL A 367 -27.16 -11.63 -0.54
C VAL A 367 -28.43 -11.39 0.32
N ASP A 368 -28.62 -12.12 1.40
CA ASP A 368 -29.86 -12.19 2.18
C ASP A 368 -30.00 -11.19 3.34
N GLY A 369 -29.31 -10.05 3.24
CA GLY A 369 -29.63 -8.90 4.09
C GLY A 369 -28.94 -8.86 5.46
N ASN A 370 -27.99 -9.71 5.74
CA ASN A 370 -27.18 -9.61 6.97
C ASN A 370 -26.02 -8.62 6.72
N GLN A 371 -26.24 -7.37 7.09
CA GLN A 371 -25.40 -6.20 6.76
C GLN A 371 -24.18 -6.09 7.68
N ALA A 372 -23.32 -7.11 7.71
CA ALA A 372 -22.05 -7.06 8.43
C ALA A 372 -20.88 -6.74 7.51
N GLY A 373 -19.85 -6.09 8.03
CA GLY A 373 -18.60 -5.81 7.34
C GLY A 373 -18.56 -4.46 6.59
N ASP A 374 -17.50 -4.28 5.79
CA ASP A 374 -17.20 -3.03 5.12
C ASP A 374 -17.97 -2.82 3.81
N ASP A 375 -18.40 -3.91 3.17
CA ASP A 375 -19.06 -3.94 1.86
C ASP A 375 -20.26 -4.93 1.89
N PRO A 376 -21.34 -4.57 2.60
CA PRO A 376 -22.46 -5.49 2.83
C PRO A 376 -23.23 -5.88 1.56
N ASP A 377 -23.17 -5.08 0.50
CA ASP A 377 -23.87 -5.28 -0.76
C ASP A 377 -22.99 -5.86 -1.88
N GLY A 378 -21.68 -6.07 -1.62
CA GLY A 378 -20.74 -6.60 -2.60
C GLY A 378 -20.36 -5.67 -3.75
N ILE A 379 -20.84 -4.42 -3.75
CA ILE A 379 -20.58 -3.46 -4.84
C ILE A 379 -19.08 -3.13 -4.93
N SER A 380 -18.44 -2.91 -3.80
CA SER A 380 -17.00 -2.59 -3.77
C SER A 380 -16.16 -3.80 -4.15
N ARG A 381 -16.50 -5.00 -3.66
CA ARG A 381 -15.81 -6.25 -4.04
C ARG A 381 -15.91 -6.53 -5.54
N ARG A 382 -17.06 -6.25 -6.17
CA ARG A 382 -17.18 -6.33 -7.64
C ARG A 382 -16.24 -5.35 -8.35
N LYS A 383 -16.18 -4.09 -7.90
CA LYS A 383 -15.24 -3.10 -8.44
C LYS A 383 -13.78 -3.49 -8.18
N GLN A 384 -13.49 -4.13 -7.06
CA GLN A 384 -12.15 -4.66 -6.73
C GLN A 384 -11.78 -5.82 -7.67
N SER A 385 -12.72 -6.71 -7.96
CA SER A 385 -12.57 -7.79 -8.95
C SER A 385 -12.25 -7.23 -10.34
N ASP A 386 -13.04 -6.24 -10.79
CA ASP A 386 -12.84 -5.58 -12.09
C ASP A 386 -11.49 -4.86 -12.16
N ALA A 387 -11.10 -4.18 -11.07
CA ALA A 387 -9.82 -3.49 -10.98
C ALA A 387 -8.64 -4.46 -11.00
N LEU A 388 -8.72 -5.57 -10.24
CA LEU A 388 -7.70 -6.61 -10.23
C LEU A 388 -7.53 -7.23 -11.62
N LYS A 389 -8.66 -7.54 -12.27
CA LYS A 389 -8.64 -7.99 -13.67
C LYS A 389 -7.95 -6.98 -14.59
N GLY A 390 -8.31 -5.71 -14.51
CA GLY A 390 -7.70 -4.67 -15.36
C GLY A 390 -6.20 -4.46 -15.10
N ILE A 391 -5.71 -4.73 -13.88
CA ILE A 391 -4.28 -4.76 -13.56
C ILE A 391 -3.62 -5.95 -14.28
N VAL A 392 -4.21 -7.13 -14.13
CA VAL A 392 -3.71 -8.37 -14.71
C VAL A 392 -3.70 -8.33 -16.23
N ASP A 393 -4.76 -7.81 -16.87
CA ASP A 393 -4.83 -7.66 -18.33
C ASP A 393 -3.64 -6.85 -18.88
N LYS A 394 -3.29 -5.75 -18.22
CA LYS A 394 -2.13 -4.92 -18.63
C LYS A 394 -0.80 -5.67 -18.49
N LEU A 395 -0.67 -6.58 -17.54
CA LEU A 395 0.52 -7.40 -17.37
C LEU A 395 0.55 -8.54 -18.40
N GLN A 396 -0.60 -9.09 -18.76
CA GLN A 396 -0.72 -10.05 -19.87
C GLN A 396 -0.38 -9.40 -21.23
N GLU A 397 -0.78 -8.16 -21.48
CA GLU A 397 -0.38 -7.39 -22.68
C GLU A 397 1.15 -7.23 -22.78
N ARG A 398 1.85 -7.33 -21.64
CA ARG A 398 3.33 -7.34 -21.59
C ARG A 398 3.94 -8.73 -21.64
N GLY A 399 3.17 -9.74 -21.97
CA GLY A 399 3.64 -11.11 -22.18
C GLY A 399 3.75 -11.99 -20.93
N TYR A 400 3.18 -11.54 -19.78
CA TYR A 400 3.20 -12.34 -18.56
C TYR A 400 1.97 -13.23 -18.43
N THR A 401 2.18 -14.48 -18.01
CA THR A 401 1.10 -15.42 -17.67
C THR A 401 0.67 -15.21 -16.22
N PRO A 402 -0.63 -14.91 -15.96
CA PRO A 402 -1.07 -14.54 -14.62
C PRO A 402 -1.47 -15.73 -13.77
N PHE A 403 -1.11 -15.61 -12.48
CA PHE A 403 -1.63 -16.37 -11.35
C PHE A 403 -2.09 -15.36 -10.29
N LEU A 404 -3.33 -15.40 -9.87
CA LEU A 404 -3.91 -14.39 -9.00
C LEU A 404 -4.89 -14.98 -8.00
N GLY A 405 -5.15 -14.26 -6.93
CA GLY A 405 -6.08 -14.70 -5.88
C GLY A 405 -5.85 -14.02 -4.56
N GLY A 406 -6.19 -14.70 -3.50
CA GLY A 406 -6.15 -14.23 -2.12
C GLY A 406 -7.48 -14.44 -1.41
N ASP A 407 -7.68 -13.74 -0.31
CA ASP A 407 -8.97 -13.64 0.38
C ASP A 407 -9.85 -12.61 -0.35
N LEU A 408 -10.76 -13.09 -1.19
CA LEU A 408 -11.65 -12.26 -1.98
C LEU A 408 -12.99 -11.98 -1.27
N ASN A 409 -13.12 -12.43 -0.01
CA ASN A 409 -14.24 -12.13 0.88
C ASN A 409 -15.63 -12.33 0.24
N THR A 410 -15.79 -13.34 -0.63
CA THR A 410 -17.03 -13.64 -1.31
C THR A 410 -17.18 -15.13 -1.52
N THR A 411 -18.40 -15.66 -1.40
CA THR A 411 -18.67 -17.07 -1.66
C THR A 411 -19.01 -17.30 -3.13
N HIS A 412 -18.93 -18.56 -3.58
CA HIS A 412 -19.33 -18.96 -4.92
C HIS A 412 -20.80 -18.67 -5.24
N ALA A 413 -21.66 -18.57 -4.22
CA ALA A 413 -23.07 -18.19 -4.40
C ALA A 413 -23.21 -16.71 -4.86
N SER A 414 -22.18 -15.90 -4.63
CA SER A 414 -22.10 -14.49 -5.08
C SER A 414 -21.28 -14.37 -6.36
N VAL A 415 -21.51 -15.25 -7.33
CA VAL A 415 -20.74 -15.34 -8.59
C VAL A 415 -20.61 -14.01 -9.34
N ASP A 416 -21.57 -13.12 -9.21
CA ASP A 416 -21.51 -11.80 -9.84
C ASP A 416 -20.31 -10.95 -9.38
N VAL A 417 -19.85 -11.15 -8.16
CA VAL A 417 -18.73 -10.39 -7.60
C VAL A 417 -17.43 -10.72 -8.32
N LEU A 418 -17.21 -11.98 -8.65
CA LEU A 418 -15.99 -12.47 -9.31
C LEU A 418 -16.19 -12.75 -10.81
N SER A 419 -17.33 -12.33 -11.40
CA SER A 419 -17.67 -12.66 -12.80
C SER A 419 -16.61 -12.20 -13.80
N SER A 420 -15.96 -11.06 -13.55
CA SER A 420 -14.87 -10.57 -14.41
C SER A 420 -13.64 -11.46 -14.39
N LEU A 421 -13.30 -12.05 -13.24
CA LEU A 421 -12.19 -12.98 -13.11
C LEU A 421 -12.50 -14.31 -13.78
N TYR A 422 -13.67 -14.87 -13.53
CA TYR A 422 -14.12 -16.12 -14.15
C TYR A 422 -14.30 -16.03 -15.68
N ALA A 423 -14.54 -14.84 -16.22
CA ALA A 423 -14.66 -14.63 -17.67
C ALA A 423 -13.33 -14.84 -18.43
N SER A 424 -12.18 -14.71 -17.77
CA SER A 424 -10.86 -14.74 -18.41
C SER A 424 -9.86 -15.72 -17.75
N HIS A 425 -10.18 -16.24 -16.58
CA HIS A 425 -9.32 -17.14 -15.82
C HIS A 425 -10.10 -18.37 -15.34
N GLN A 426 -9.41 -19.44 -15.08
CA GLN A 426 -9.96 -20.64 -14.44
C GLN A 426 -9.58 -20.63 -12.95
N GLU A 427 -10.54 -20.91 -12.10
CA GLU A 427 -10.37 -20.97 -10.65
C GLU A 427 -10.00 -22.41 -10.23
N CYS A 428 -9.23 -22.51 -9.16
CA CYS A 428 -8.71 -23.78 -8.65
C CYS A 428 -9.78 -24.81 -8.29
N GLY A 429 -10.93 -24.42 -7.75
CA GLY A 429 -12.06 -25.31 -7.47
C GLY A 429 -12.96 -25.59 -8.67
N GLN A 430 -12.62 -25.11 -9.85
CA GLN A 430 -13.41 -25.21 -11.07
C GLN A 430 -12.81 -26.27 -12.00
N PRO A 431 -13.42 -27.45 -12.14
CA PRO A 431 -12.85 -28.54 -12.94
C PRO A 431 -12.59 -28.19 -14.41
N THR A 432 -13.46 -27.36 -15.00
CA THR A 432 -13.32 -26.82 -16.35
C THR A 432 -13.94 -25.44 -16.42
N PRO A 433 -13.51 -24.55 -17.34
CA PRO A 433 -14.17 -23.27 -17.55
C PRO A 433 -15.69 -23.41 -17.75
N GLY A 434 -16.48 -22.61 -17.05
CA GLY A 434 -17.94 -22.64 -17.09
C GLY A 434 -18.60 -23.72 -16.22
N SER A 435 -17.84 -24.57 -15.51
CA SER A 435 -18.38 -25.50 -14.51
C SER A 435 -18.74 -24.77 -13.20
N PRO A 436 -19.47 -25.42 -12.27
CA PRO A 436 -19.72 -24.84 -10.95
C PRO A 436 -18.46 -24.40 -10.23
N HIS A 437 -18.54 -23.32 -9.49
CA HIS A 437 -17.44 -22.71 -8.73
C HIS A 437 -17.37 -23.28 -7.32
N ASP A 438 -17.45 -24.61 -7.24
CA ASP A 438 -17.35 -25.35 -5.99
C ASP A 438 -15.91 -25.44 -5.52
N GLY A 439 -15.72 -25.89 -4.31
CA GLY A 439 -14.40 -26.13 -3.73
C GLY A 439 -14.49 -26.30 -2.24
N ALA A 440 -13.41 -26.79 -1.63
CA ALA A 440 -13.35 -26.98 -0.19
C ALA A 440 -13.45 -25.62 0.54
N PRO A 441 -14.16 -25.58 1.67
CA PRO A 441 -14.24 -24.38 2.48
C PRO A 441 -12.89 -23.90 3.00
N THR A 442 -12.66 -22.59 2.97
CA THR A 442 -11.43 -21.96 3.45
C THR A 442 -11.64 -21.19 4.75
N ASP A 443 -12.86 -20.68 5.03
CA ASP A 443 -13.25 -20.08 6.30
C ASP A 443 -14.55 -20.74 6.80
N GLY A 444 -14.50 -21.40 7.96
CA GLY A 444 -15.65 -22.15 8.49
C GLY A 444 -16.21 -23.13 7.46
N ASN A 445 -17.44 -22.89 6.99
CA ASN A 445 -18.11 -23.63 5.93
C ASN A 445 -18.10 -22.88 4.58
N ASN A 446 -17.44 -21.73 4.49
CA ASN A 446 -17.44 -20.89 3.30
C ASN A 446 -16.11 -21.01 2.56
N LYS A 447 -16.17 -20.98 1.23
CA LYS A 447 -15.03 -20.77 0.38
C LYS A 447 -14.99 -19.27 0.03
N ILE A 448 -13.96 -18.56 0.51
CA ILE A 448 -13.75 -17.14 0.27
C ILE A 448 -12.32 -16.81 -0.16
N ASP A 449 -11.41 -17.79 -0.05
CA ASP A 449 -10.06 -17.69 -0.60
C ASP A 449 -10.00 -18.43 -1.95
N TYR A 450 -9.32 -17.81 -2.91
CA TYR A 450 -9.30 -18.26 -4.30
C TYR A 450 -7.90 -18.21 -4.88
N LEU A 451 -7.65 -19.12 -5.82
CA LEU A 451 -6.51 -19.08 -6.73
C LEU A 451 -7.00 -19.26 -8.17
N PHE A 452 -6.65 -18.32 -9.01
CA PHE A 452 -6.95 -18.32 -10.43
C PHE A 452 -5.66 -18.41 -11.25
N GLY A 453 -5.77 -19.00 -12.42
CA GLY A 453 -4.72 -19.02 -13.43
C GLY A 453 -5.28 -19.09 -14.84
N PRO A 454 -4.45 -19.38 -15.86
CA PRO A 454 -4.86 -19.40 -17.24
C PRO A 454 -5.94 -20.44 -17.54
N THR A 455 -6.91 -20.11 -18.40
CA THR A 455 -7.85 -21.08 -18.95
C THR A 455 -7.12 -22.08 -19.83
N GLY A 456 -7.56 -23.34 -19.78
CA GLY A 456 -6.96 -24.44 -20.57
C GLY A 456 -5.79 -25.13 -19.90
N ALA A 457 -5.31 -24.66 -18.75
CA ALA A 457 -4.36 -25.36 -17.90
C ALA A 457 -5.03 -26.50 -17.12
N THR A 458 -4.21 -27.42 -16.59
CA THR A 458 -4.67 -28.47 -15.69
C THR A 458 -4.46 -28.05 -14.25
N TYR A 459 -5.47 -28.24 -13.39
CA TYR A 459 -5.45 -27.82 -11.99
C TYR A 459 -5.56 -29.02 -11.04
N ALA A 460 -4.71 -29.04 -10.02
CA ALA A 460 -4.87 -29.88 -8.84
C ALA A 460 -4.87 -28.97 -7.61
N CYS A 461 -5.93 -29.03 -6.80
CA CYS A 461 -6.19 -28.09 -5.71
C CYS A 461 -6.33 -28.83 -4.40
N GLU A 462 -5.77 -28.24 -3.37
CA GLU A 462 -5.78 -28.76 -2.01
C GLU A 462 -6.09 -27.60 -1.03
N VAL A 463 -6.89 -27.91 -0.01
CA VAL A 463 -7.12 -27.00 1.13
C VAL A 463 -6.63 -27.71 2.38
N VAL A 464 -5.71 -27.07 3.10
CA VAL A 464 -5.06 -27.60 4.31
C VAL A 464 -5.25 -26.65 5.47
N ASP A 465 -5.26 -27.16 6.70
CA ASP A 465 -5.50 -26.40 7.92
C ASP A 465 -4.27 -26.42 8.83
N PRO A 466 -3.43 -25.36 8.82
CA PRO A 466 -2.33 -25.21 9.76
C PRO A 466 -2.76 -24.93 11.21
N SER A 467 -4.05 -24.72 11.49
CA SER A 467 -4.62 -24.47 12.81
C SER A 467 -4.05 -23.22 13.52
N LEU A 468 -3.63 -22.22 12.77
CA LEU A 468 -3.07 -20.94 13.24
C LEU A 468 -3.95 -19.74 12.93
N SER A 469 -4.89 -19.90 12.01
CA SER A 469 -5.83 -18.90 11.52
C SER A 469 -7.25 -19.46 11.53
N ASP A 470 -8.25 -18.63 11.43
CA ASP A 470 -9.63 -19.02 11.10
C ASP A 470 -9.77 -19.40 9.61
N HIS A 471 -8.81 -19.00 8.77
CA HIS A 471 -8.71 -19.45 7.40
C HIS A 471 -7.80 -20.67 7.23
N ARG A 472 -8.19 -21.55 6.32
CA ARG A 472 -7.36 -22.65 5.79
C ARG A 472 -6.54 -22.12 4.61
N MET A 473 -5.38 -22.75 4.41
CA MET A 473 -4.51 -22.43 3.26
C MET A 473 -4.99 -23.20 2.03
N ILE A 474 -5.16 -22.51 0.90
CA ILE A 474 -5.42 -23.13 -0.40
C ILE A 474 -4.11 -23.22 -1.19
N HIS A 475 -3.88 -24.38 -1.81
CA HIS A 475 -2.75 -24.64 -2.68
C HIS A 475 -3.22 -25.12 -4.04
N ALA A 476 -2.58 -24.64 -5.10
CA ALA A 476 -2.83 -25.05 -6.48
C ALA A 476 -1.55 -25.49 -7.16
N THR A 477 -1.58 -26.67 -7.78
CA THR A 477 -0.64 -27.06 -8.82
C THR A 477 -1.31 -26.83 -10.16
N ILE A 478 -0.72 -25.95 -10.98
CA ILE A 478 -1.24 -25.56 -12.29
C ILE A 478 -0.22 -25.98 -13.34
N THR A 479 -0.64 -26.76 -14.32
CA THR A 479 0.22 -27.19 -15.44
C THR A 479 -0.28 -26.56 -16.74
N LEU A 480 0.58 -25.72 -17.34
CA LEU A 480 0.35 -25.01 -18.60
C LEU A 480 0.59 -25.89 -19.82
#